data_63299249ad2e679ee572cac5601caf26
#
_entry.id   63299249ad2e679ee572cac5601caf26
#
_cell.length_a   1.000
_cell.length_b   1.000
_cell.length_c   1.000
_cell.angle_alpha   90.00
_cell.angle_beta   90.00
_cell.angle_gamma   90.00
#
_symmetry.space_group_name_H-M   'P 1'
#
loop_
_entity.id
_entity.type
_entity.pdbx_description
1 polymer ?
#
loop_
_entity_poly.entity_id
_entity_poly.type
_entity_poly.pdbx_seq_one_letter_code
_entity_poly.pdbx_strand_id
1 'polypeptide(L)'
;MGPGETIKSKGIMKILLGSLLLCAITQAGEAQYYYKDLVANRDNTSRWKSYRDNHVRAVTLLSLEGNGKPTEGFLGEQEIRGDVAEVVTHTKSSGTADSWIITDYSSQGRITKNTDTSDTYENISAYSYDDRGRITAISDTSVETDNHLKEVEQHLWSYDPAHPDRPLSMLKIKNGNDTTIVHFVLDEKGNVTEERASRLGAALPPIYYYYDASNRLTDIVRYNARAQRLLPISIFEYGEDGKVSSALIVPEEGNSFYQKWYYVYDDKGLKIKDFCYNKEKELLGTIEYQYSYK
;
A
#
# COMPACT_ATOMS: atom_id res chain seq x y z
N MET A 1 7.27 41.41 -21.02
CA MET A 1 6.08 40.71 -20.55
C MET A 1 5.85 39.51 -21.48
N GLY A 2 6.34 38.34 -21.09
CA GLY A 2 6.14 37.07 -21.78
C GLY A 2 5.12 36.24 -20.99
N PRO A 3 4.27 35.44 -21.64
CA PRO A 3 3.23 34.68 -20.98
C PRO A 3 3.85 33.53 -20.20
N GLY A 4 3.49 33.40 -18.93
CA GLY A 4 3.90 32.31 -18.05
C GLY A 4 3.47 30.96 -18.60
N GLU A 5 4.40 30.07 -18.77
CA GLU A 5 4.15 28.66 -19.06
C GLU A 5 3.46 28.00 -17.85
N THR A 6 2.21 27.70 -18.03
CA THR A 6 1.46 26.78 -17.16
C THR A 6 2.12 25.41 -17.28
N ILE A 7 2.89 25.02 -16.26
CA ILE A 7 3.41 23.66 -16.10
C ILE A 7 2.21 22.73 -16.01
N LYS A 8 1.97 22.00 -17.09
CA LYS A 8 0.82 21.11 -17.30
C LYS A 8 0.83 20.00 -16.25
N SER A 9 -0.24 19.89 -15.48
CA SER A 9 -0.57 18.85 -14.50
C SER A 9 -0.58 17.41 -15.04
N LYS A 10 -0.29 17.21 -16.31
CA LYS A 10 -0.31 15.92 -17.03
C LYS A 10 0.72 14.88 -16.52
N GLY A 11 1.78 15.30 -15.83
CA GLY A 11 2.82 14.38 -15.34
C GLY A 11 2.48 13.72 -14.01
N ILE A 12 1.72 14.40 -13.15
CA ILE A 12 1.50 13.98 -11.76
C ILE A 12 0.52 12.80 -11.66
N MET A 13 -0.51 12.74 -12.51
CA MET A 13 -1.50 11.66 -12.50
C MET A 13 -0.95 10.33 -13.05
N LYS A 14 0.02 10.38 -13.96
CA LYS A 14 0.64 9.18 -14.56
C LYS A 14 1.48 8.37 -13.55
N ILE A 15 2.11 9.04 -12.59
CA ILE A 15 2.91 8.41 -11.53
C ILE A 15 2.02 7.79 -10.46
N LEU A 16 0.80 8.31 -10.28
CA LEU A 16 -0.10 7.96 -9.18
C LEU A 16 -0.98 6.74 -9.44
N LEU A 17 -1.29 6.43 -10.69
CA LEU A 17 -2.12 5.28 -11.02
C LEU A 17 -1.39 3.94 -10.82
N GLY A 18 -0.07 3.89 -11.02
CA GLY A 18 0.74 2.69 -10.74
C GLY A 18 0.82 2.36 -9.25
N SER A 19 0.78 3.38 -8.39
CA SER A 19 0.97 3.22 -6.94
C SER A 19 -0.29 2.84 -6.16
N LEU A 20 -1.46 2.95 -6.74
CA LEU A 20 -2.74 2.72 -6.03
C LEU A 20 -3.31 1.31 -6.17
N LEU A 21 -2.91 0.58 -7.18
CA LEU A 21 -3.23 -0.86 -7.27
C LEU A 21 -2.46 -1.70 -6.26
N LEU A 22 -1.44 -1.12 -5.64
CA LEU A 22 -0.56 -1.81 -4.68
C LEU A 22 -0.29 -0.93 -3.48
N CYS A 23 -0.76 -1.38 -2.32
CA CYS A 23 -0.18 -1.03 -1.04
C CYS A 23 1.19 -1.72 -0.81
N ALA A 24 1.99 -1.88 -1.86
CA ALA A 24 3.33 -2.42 -1.76
C ALA A 24 4.27 -1.49 -2.52
N ILE A 25 4.53 -0.31 -1.98
CA ILE A 25 5.54 0.57 -2.55
C ILE A 25 6.77 0.46 -1.69
N THR A 26 7.74 -0.24 -2.23
CA THR A 26 9.14 -0.06 -1.88
C THR A 26 9.58 1.29 -2.42
N GLN A 27 9.49 2.34 -1.63
CA GLN A 27 10.28 3.55 -1.89
C GLN A 27 11.34 3.66 -0.83
N ALA A 28 12.59 3.71 -1.30
CA ALA A 28 13.77 3.98 -0.52
C ALA A 28 13.74 5.45 -0.03
N GLY A 29 12.99 5.70 1.04
CA GLY A 29 12.93 6.97 1.75
C GLY A 29 13.01 6.72 3.25
N GLU A 30 13.70 7.56 4.00
CA GLU A 30 14.01 7.38 5.43
C GLU A 30 12.81 7.42 6.39
N ALA A 31 11.57 7.45 5.89
CA ALA A 31 10.35 7.54 6.69
C ALA A 31 9.41 6.36 6.51
N GLN A 32 9.96 5.14 6.46
CA GLN A 32 9.13 3.94 6.42
C GLN A 32 8.46 3.71 7.78
N TYR A 33 7.15 3.50 7.79
CA TYR A 33 6.43 2.94 8.91
C TYR A 33 6.26 1.43 8.66
N TYR A 34 6.75 0.63 9.59
CA TYR A 34 6.87 -0.82 9.39
C TYR A 34 5.59 -1.58 9.73
N TYR A 35 4.76 -1.02 10.61
CA TYR A 35 3.46 -1.61 10.92
C TYR A 35 2.56 -1.77 9.68
N LYS A 36 2.87 -1.05 8.59
CA LYS A 36 2.18 -1.23 7.29
C LYS A 36 2.18 -2.67 6.78
N ASP A 37 3.21 -3.45 7.08
CA ASP A 37 3.32 -4.84 6.64
C ASP A 37 2.13 -5.66 7.14
N LEU A 38 1.78 -5.50 8.43
CA LEU A 38 0.65 -6.20 9.04
C LEU A 38 -0.69 -5.67 8.56
N VAL A 39 -0.81 -4.34 8.40
CA VAL A 39 -2.03 -3.69 7.88
C VAL A 39 -2.28 -4.13 6.44
N ALA A 40 -1.27 -4.03 5.56
CA ALA A 40 -1.39 -4.41 4.16
C ALA A 40 -1.70 -5.91 3.98
N ASN A 41 -1.09 -6.77 4.79
CA ASN A 41 -1.37 -8.21 4.73
C ASN A 41 -2.82 -8.53 5.11
N ARG A 42 -3.37 -7.87 6.14
CA ARG A 42 -4.78 -7.99 6.53
C ARG A 42 -5.71 -7.51 5.41
N ASP A 43 -5.42 -6.38 4.80
CA ASP A 43 -6.24 -5.81 3.73
C ASP A 43 -6.20 -6.68 2.47
N ASN A 44 -5.05 -7.27 2.14
CA ASN A 44 -4.91 -8.22 1.05
C ASN A 44 -5.70 -9.51 1.31
N THR A 45 -5.66 -10.05 2.53
CA THR A 45 -6.48 -11.23 2.90
C THR A 45 -7.97 -10.91 2.80
N SER A 46 -8.40 -9.73 3.19
CA SER A 46 -9.79 -9.29 3.07
C SER A 46 -10.22 -9.20 1.59
N ARG A 47 -9.37 -8.64 0.73
CA ARG A 47 -9.62 -8.58 -0.72
C ARG A 47 -9.67 -9.97 -1.36
N TRP A 48 -8.73 -10.85 -1.01
CA TRP A 48 -8.75 -12.24 -1.46
C TRP A 48 -10.08 -12.92 -1.13
N LYS A 49 -10.53 -12.77 0.13
CA LYS A 49 -11.82 -13.30 0.58
C LYS A 49 -12.98 -12.73 -0.25
N SER A 50 -13.00 -11.43 -0.47
CA SER A 50 -14.03 -10.76 -1.28
C SER A 50 -14.07 -11.29 -2.70
N TYR A 51 -12.92 -11.50 -3.35
CA TYR A 51 -12.84 -12.05 -4.71
C TYR A 51 -13.34 -13.51 -4.76
N ARG A 52 -12.93 -14.32 -3.79
CA ARG A 52 -13.36 -15.72 -3.71
C ARG A 52 -14.84 -15.84 -3.46
N ASP A 53 -15.37 -15.16 -2.45
CA ASP A 53 -16.77 -15.26 -2.03
C ASP A 53 -17.73 -14.75 -3.12
N ASN A 54 -17.27 -13.83 -3.98
CA ASN A 54 -18.02 -13.31 -5.11
C ASN A 54 -17.69 -13.99 -6.45
N HIS A 55 -16.86 -15.04 -6.47
CA HIS A 55 -16.47 -15.76 -7.69
C HIS A 55 -15.90 -14.86 -8.79
N VAL A 56 -15.11 -13.84 -8.41
CA VAL A 56 -14.48 -12.91 -9.35
C VAL A 56 -13.47 -13.68 -10.22
N ARG A 57 -13.54 -13.49 -11.52
CA ARG A 57 -12.62 -14.08 -12.52
C ARG A 57 -11.62 -13.07 -13.05
N ALA A 58 -12.08 -11.86 -13.33
CA ALA A 58 -11.23 -10.78 -13.79
C ALA A 58 -11.79 -9.43 -13.37
N VAL A 59 -10.92 -8.44 -13.33
CA VAL A 59 -11.27 -7.03 -13.09
C VAL A 59 -10.62 -6.18 -14.18
N THR A 60 -11.42 -5.38 -14.89
CA THR A 60 -10.91 -4.36 -15.80
C THR A 60 -11.02 -3.00 -15.12
N LEU A 61 -9.96 -2.22 -15.18
CA LEU A 61 -9.88 -0.87 -14.63
C LEU A 61 -9.99 0.14 -15.75
N LEU A 62 -10.92 1.07 -15.61
CA LEU A 62 -11.03 2.23 -16.50
C LEU A 62 -10.54 3.47 -15.76
N SER A 63 -9.51 4.12 -16.30
CA SER A 63 -9.02 5.38 -15.78
C SER A 63 -9.59 6.55 -16.55
N LEU A 64 -10.21 7.48 -15.82
CA LEU A 64 -10.74 8.73 -16.37
C LEU A 64 -9.97 9.90 -15.77
N GLU A 65 -9.66 10.88 -16.60
CA GLU A 65 -9.09 12.16 -16.19
C GLU A 65 -10.14 13.01 -15.45
N GLY A 66 -9.73 14.06 -14.73
CA GLY A 66 -10.64 14.95 -14.00
C GLY A 66 -11.73 15.60 -14.85
N ASN A 67 -11.56 15.66 -16.17
CA ASN A 67 -12.56 16.12 -17.13
C ASN A 67 -13.51 15.00 -17.63
N GLY A 68 -13.41 13.79 -17.07
CA GLY A 68 -14.21 12.62 -17.41
C GLY A 68 -13.79 11.89 -18.70
N LYS A 69 -12.72 12.32 -19.38
CA LYS A 69 -12.21 11.61 -20.56
C LYS A 69 -11.35 10.41 -20.14
N PRO A 70 -11.36 9.32 -20.93
CA PRO A 70 -10.46 8.21 -20.69
C PRO A 70 -9.00 8.68 -20.67
N THR A 71 -8.22 8.14 -19.73
CA THR A 71 -6.77 8.39 -19.66
C THR A 71 -6.10 7.70 -20.85
N GLU A 72 -5.42 8.49 -21.67
CA GLU A 72 -4.78 8.00 -22.90
C GLU A 72 -3.71 6.95 -22.60
N GLY A 73 -3.81 5.81 -23.30
CA GLY A 73 -2.84 4.71 -23.20
C GLY A 73 -2.85 4.00 -21.85
N PHE A 74 -3.88 4.20 -21.00
CA PHE A 74 -4.04 3.44 -19.79
C PHE A 74 -4.62 2.06 -20.08
N LEU A 75 -4.01 1.04 -19.50
CA LEU A 75 -4.51 -0.32 -19.38
C LEU A 75 -4.39 -0.74 -17.90
N GLY A 76 -5.43 -1.34 -17.36
CA GLY A 76 -5.42 -1.92 -16.03
C GLY A 76 -6.31 -3.15 -16.00
N GLU A 77 -5.72 -4.30 -15.78
CA GLU A 77 -6.41 -5.59 -15.78
C GLU A 77 -5.92 -6.47 -14.66
N GLN A 78 -6.84 -7.22 -14.06
CA GLN A 78 -6.51 -8.29 -13.12
C GLN A 78 -7.14 -9.59 -13.61
N GLU A 79 -6.36 -10.65 -13.64
CA GLU A 79 -6.81 -12.02 -13.85
C GLU A 79 -6.70 -12.78 -12.53
N ILE A 80 -7.79 -13.43 -12.14
CA ILE A 80 -7.86 -14.24 -10.93
C ILE A 80 -7.86 -15.73 -11.32
N ARG A 81 -6.84 -16.45 -10.90
CA ARG A 81 -6.58 -17.83 -11.28
C ARG A 81 -6.74 -18.78 -10.09
N GLY A 82 -7.08 -20.05 -10.40
CA GLY A 82 -6.99 -21.16 -9.45
C GLY A 82 -7.74 -20.96 -8.13
N ASP A 83 -9.02 -20.55 -8.16
CA ASP A 83 -9.81 -20.24 -6.95
C ASP A 83 -9.15 -19.20 -6.04
N VAL A 84 -8.66 -18.12 -6.68
CA VAL A 84 -7.88 -17.02 -6.07
C VAL A 84 -6.55 -17.51 -5.46
N ALA A 85 -5.93 -18.54 -6.04
CA ALA A 85 -4.57 -18.95 -5.68
C ALA A 85 -3.52 -17.98 -6.22
N GLU A 86 -3.82 -17.31 -7.34
CA GLU A 86 -2.95 -16.32 -7.99
C GLU A 86 -3.80 -15.16 -8.52
N VAL A 87 -3.32 -13.94 -8.31
CA VAL A 87 -3.87 -12.73 -8.95
C VAL A 87 -2.76 -12.08 -9.78
N VAL A 88 -2.99 -12.02 -11.09
CA VAL A 88 -2.08 -11.35 -12.03
C VAL A 88 -2.64 -9.99 -12.36
N THR A 89 -1.91 -8.94 -12.07
CA THR A 89 -2.28 -7.55 -12.38
C THR A 89 -1.35 -7.03 -13.47
N HIS A 90 -1.90 -6.56 -14.57
CA HIS A 90 -1.19 -5.88 -15.64
C HIS A 90 -1.60 -4.42 -15.67
N THR A 91 -0.64 -3.53 -15.64
CA THR A 91 -0.88 -2.09 -15.79
C THR A 91 0.07 -1.47 -16.80
N LYS A 92 -0.46 -0.50 -17.55
CA LYS A 92 0.27 0.30 -18.51
C LYS A 92 -0.30 1.71 -18.51
N SER A 93 0.54 2.69 -18.73
CA SER A 93 0.10 4.06 -19.01
C SER A 93 0.99 4.71 -20.07
N SER A 94 0.49 5.72 -20.76
CA SER A 94 1.28 6.46 -21.77
C SER A 94 2.58 7.00 -21.16
N GLY A 95 3.72 6.56 -21.69
CA GLY A 95 5.06 7.00 -21.26
C GLY A 95 5.61 6.28 -20.02
N THR A 96 4.98 5.19 -19.57
CA THR A 96 5.55 4.26 -18.59
C THR A 96 5.72 2.87 -19.21
N ALA A 97 6.65 2.09 -18.67
CA ALA A 97 6.78 0.68 -18.99
C ALA A 97 5.53 -0.11 -18.57
N ASP A 98 5.32 -1.25 -19.19
CA ASP A 98 4.35 -2.24 -18.71
C ASP A 98 4.80 -2.75 -17.34
N SER A 99 3.86 -2.85 -16.39
CA SER A 99 4.11 -3.42 -15.07
C SER A 99 3.22 -4.64 -14.86
N TRP A 100 3.83 -5.71 -14.39
CA TRP A 100 3.17 -6.95 -14.06
C TRP A 100 3.37 -7.26 -12.59
N ILE A 101 2.27 -7.50 -11.89
CA ILE A 101 2.31 -7.90 -10.50
C ILE A 101 1.58 -9.22 -10.36
N ILE A 102 2.30 -10.22 -9.85
CA ILE A 102 1.79 -11.54 -9.60
C ILE A 102 1.77 -11.74 -8.09
N THR A 103 0.58 -11.94 -7.52
CA THR A 103 0.41 -12.22 -6.11
C THR A 103 -0.09 -13.64 -5.92
N ASP A 104 0.71 -14.46 -5.27
CA ASP A 104 0.41 -15.85 -4.92
C ASP A 104 -0.19 -15.91 -3.52
N TYR A 105 -1.26 -16.71 -3.37
CA TYR A 105 -1.96 -16.90 -2.10
C TYR A 105 -1.95 -18.35 -1.67
N SER A 106 -1.87 -18.57 -0.37
CA SER A 106 -2.17 -19.87 0.22
C SER A 106 -3.67 -20.19 0.13
N SER A 107 -4.06 -21.43 0.38
CA SER A 107 -5.47 -21.84 0.48
C SER A 107 -6.25 -21.12 1.59
N GLN A 108 -5.56 -20.45 2.50
CA GLN A 108 -6.14 -19.65 3.59
C GLN A 108 -6.20 -18.16 3.25
N GLY A 109 -5.81 -17.76 2.03
CA GLY A 109 -5.85 -16.37 1.56
C GLY A 109 -4.72 -15.49 2.08
N ARG A 110 -3.62 -16.11 2.54
CA ARG A 110 -2.42 -15.36 2.93
C ARG A 110 -1.50 -15.23 1.72
N ILE A 111 -0.94 -14.05 1.51
CA ILE A 111 0.07 -13.85 0.48
C ILE A 111 1.28 -14.72 0.81
N THR A 112 1.73 -15.53 -0.15
CA THR A 112 2.96 -16.31 -0.02
C THR A 112 4.12 -15.67 -0.78
N LYS A 113 3.80 -15.03 -1.89
CA LYS A 113 4.77 -14.34 -2.73
C LYS A 113 4.09 -13.19 -3.47
N ASN A 114 4.82 -12.13 -3.70
CA ASN A 114 4.47 -11.07 -4.64
C ASN A 114 5.64 -10.82 -5.57
N THR A 115 5.41 -10.81 -6.87
CA THR A 115 6.43 -10.48 -7.88
C THR A 115 5.95 -9.28 -8.65
N ASP A 116 6.73 -8.20 -8.63
CA ASP A 116 6.49 -6.97 -9.39
C ASP A 116 7.60 -6.81 -10.42
N THR A 117 7.25 -6.80 -11.69
CA THR A 117 8.18 -6.69 -12.79
C THR A 117 7.85 -5.49 -13.67
N SER A 118 8.89 -4.76 -14.04
CA SER A 118 8.86 -3.70 -15.04
C SER A 118 10.05 -3.86 -16.00
N ASP A 119 10.18 -2.98 -16.98
CA ASP A 119 11.33 -3.02 -17.92
C ASP A 119 12.67 -2.82 -17.23
N THR A 120 12.69 -2.18 -16.05
CA THR A 120 13.92 -1.73 -15.38
C THR A 120 14.27 -2.53 -14.13
N TYR A 121 13.30 -3.21 -13.50
CA TYR A 121 13.54 -3.99 -12.27
C TYR A 121 12.53 -5.11 -12.07
N GLU A 122 12.94 -6.07 -11.26
CA GLU A 122 12.10 -7.11 -10.69
C GLU A 122 12.19 -7.05 -9.17
N ASN A 123 11.03 -6.97 -8.50
CA ASN A 123 10.93 -7.05 -7.05
C ASN A 123 10.16 -8.32 -6.67
N ILE A 124 10.74 -9.09 -5.76
CA ILE A 124 10.13 -10.31 -5.23
C ILE A 124 10.03 -10.19 -3.72
N SER A 125 8.80 -10.23 -3.19
CA SER A 125 8.52 -10.31 -1.76
C SER A 125 8.03 -11.71 -1.41
N ALA A 126 8.71 -12.40 -0.52
CA ALA A 126 8.32 -13.71 0.00
C ALA A 126 7.88 -13.59 1.47
N TYR A 127 6.75 -14.22 1.81
CA TYR A 127 6.13 -14.12 3.13
C TYR A 127 6.19 -15.46 3.86
N SER A 128 6.59 -15.43 5.12
CA SER A 128 6.59 -16.57 6.02
C SER A 128 5.62 -16.34 7.18
N TYR A 129 4.95 -17.41 7.58
CA TYR A 129 3.94 -17.39 8.64
C TYR A 129 4.21 -18.48 9.67
N ASP A 130 3.80 -18.24 10.90
CA ASP A 130 3.76 -19.30 11.93
C ASP A 130 2.46 -20.12 11.85
N ASP A 131 2.35 -21.12 12.74
CA ASP A 131 1.18 -22.02 12.80
C ASP A 131 -0.14 -21.29 13.13
N ARG A 132 -0.07 -20.10 13.70
CA ARG A 132 -1.23 -19.24 13.96
C ARG A 132 -1.58 -18.34 12.78
N GLY A 133 -0.71 -18.32 11.76
CA GLY A 133 -0.87 -17.50 10.55
C GLY A 133 -0.47 -16.04 10.69
N ARG A 134 0.40 -15.74 11.65
CA ARG A 134 1.00 -14.42 11.80
C ARG A 134 2.28 -14.35 10.96
N ILE A 135 2.55 -13.20 10.35
CA ILE A 135 3.80 -12.98 9.61
C ILE A 135 4.99 -13.12 10.56
N THR A 136 5.92 -14.01 10.23
CA THR A 136 7.21 -14.13 10.92
C THR A 136 8.35 -13.51 10.16
N ALA A 137 8.27 -13.52 8.82
CA ALA A 137 9.24 -12.86 7.97
C ALA A 137 8.62 -12.37 6.66
N ILE A 138 9.15 -11.25 6.17
CA ILE A 138 9.01 -10.80 4.79
C ILE A 138 10.43 -10.66 4.26
N SER A 139 10.70 -11.21 3.07
CA SER A 139 12.00 -11.09 2.40
C SER A 139 11.78 -10.47 1.03
N ASP A 140 12.24 -9.25 0.87
CA ASP A 140 12.17 -8.48 -0.37
C ASP A 140 13.50 -8.59 -1.11
N THR A 141 13.44 -8.92 -2.38
CA THR A 141 14.59 -8.92 -3.29
C THR A 141 14.27 -8.02 -4.46
N SER A 142 15.09 -7.00 -4.67
CA SER A 142 15.03 -6.11 -5.83
C SER A 142 16.24 -6.36 -6.73
N VAL A 143 16.00 -6.54 -8.02
CA VAL A 143 17.05 -6.72 -9.02
C VAL A 143 16.84 -5.72 -10.13
N GLU A 144 17.82 -4.88 -10.37
CA GLU A 144 17.84 -3.99 -11.53
C GLU A 144 18.19 -4.77 -12.79
N THR A 145 17.39 -4.61 -13.85
CA THR A 145 17.50 -5.47 -15.05
C THR A 145 18.79 -5.22 -15.85
N ASP A 146 19.22 -3.96 -15.93
CA ASP A 146 20.32 -3.53 -16.79
C ASP A 146 21.72 -3.91 -16.24
N ASN A 147 21.93 -3.74 -14.95
CA ASN A 147 23.24 -3.92 -14.29
C ASN A 147 23.27 -5.09 -13.30
N HIS A 148 22.12 -5.78 -13.10
CA HIS A 148 21.96 -6.90 -12.18
C HIS A 148 22.31 -6.56 -10.73
N LEU A 149 22.23 -5.29 -10.34
CA LEU A 149 22.36 -4.89 -8.94
C LEU A 149 21.24 -5.50 -8.14
N LYS A 150 21.60 -6.24 -7.09
CA LYS A 150 20.67 -6.93 -6.22
C LYS A 150 20.68 -6.27 -4.85
N GLU A 151 19.49 -5.94 -4.37
CA GLU A 151 19.25 -5.50 -3.00
C GLU A 151 18.34 -6.50 -2.31
N VAL A 152 18.62 -6.81 -1.05
CA VAL A 152 17.81 -7.71 -0.23
C VAL A 152 17.45 -6.99 1.06
N GLU A 153 16.16 -6.97 1.41
CA GLU A 153 15.65 -6.45 2.67
C GLU A 153 14.82 -7.54 3.35
N GLN A 154 15.00 -7.72 4.66
CA GLN A 154 14.25 -8.68 5.44
C GLN A 154 13.61 -7.98 6.63
N HIS A 155 12.33 -8.27 6.88
CA HIS A 155 11.59 -7.87 8.06
C HIS A 155 11.29 -9.12 8.90
N LEU A 156 11.89 -9.24 10.07
CA LEU A 156 11.69 -10.37 10.97
C LEU A 156 10.80 -9.92 12.13
N TRP A 157 9.60 -10.50 12.22
CA TRP A 157 8.57 -10.11 13.18
C TRP A 157 8.61 -10.98 14.43
N SER A 158 8.44 -10.37 15.60
CA SER A 158 8.26 -11.06 16.87
C SER A 158 6.99 -10.58 17.57
N TYR A 159 6.40 -11.48 18.36
CA TYR A 159 5.13 -11.27 19.05
C TYR A 159 5.27 -11.51 20.55
N ASP A 160 4.40 -10.87 21.33
CA ASP A 160 4.36 -11.04 22.79
C ASP A 160 3.99 -12.50 23.14
N PRO A 161 4.84 -13.23 23.88
CA PRO A 161 4.53 -14.60 24.29
C PRO A 161 3.28 -14.73 25.16
N ALA A 162 2.98 -13.71 25.98
CA ALA A 162 1.80 -13.69 26.87
C ALA A 162 0.52 -13.31 26.10
N HIS A 163 0.65 -12.51 25.04
CA HIS A 163 -0.46 -12.06 24.19
C HIS A 163 -0.10 -12.26 22.73
N PRO A 164 -0.20 -13.49 22.23
CA PRO A 164 0.42 -13.87 20.95
C PRO A 164 -0.04 -13.09 19.71
N ASP A 165 -1.19 -12.43 19.74
CA ASP A 165 -1.68 -11.62 18.62
C ASP A 165 -1.13 -10.19 18.60
N ARG A 166 -0.32 -9.83 19.62
CA ARG A 166 0.26 -8.50 19.77
C ARG A 166 1.68 -8.47 19.21
N PRO A 167 1.99 -7.62 18.20
CA PRO A 167 3.35 -7.45 17.72
C PRO A 167 4.20 -6.80 18.81
N LEU A 168 5.38 -7.35 19.06
CA LEU A 168 6.34 -6.84 20.05
C LEU A 168 7.42 -6.01 19.39
N SER A 169 8.04 -6.57 18.36
CA SER A 169 9.13 -5.91 17.64
C SER A 169 9.27 -6.44 16.21
N MET A 170 10.02 -5.72 15.40
CA MET A 170 10.46 -6.14 14.09
C MET A 170 11.95 -5.78 13.91
N LEU A 171 12.71 -6.66 13.30
CA LEU A 171 14.08 -6.42 12.89
C LEU A 171 14.12 -6.31 11.36
N LYS A 172 14.48 -5.12 10.86
CA LYS A 172 14.82 -4.92 9.46
C LYS A 172 16.29 -5.21 9.26
N ILE A 173 16.62 -5.95 8.22
CA ILE A 173 17.99 -6.24 7.80
C ILE A 173 18.10 -5.94 6.32
N LYS A 174 18.91 -4.95 5.95
CA LYS A 174 19.17 -4.60 4.55
C LYS A 174 20.57 -5.08 4.16
N ASN A 175 20.66 -5.83 3.06
CA ASN A 175 21.90 -6.39 2.51
C ASN A 175 22.77 -7.13 3.55
N GLY A 176 22.12 -7.78 4.52
CA GLY A 176 22.73 -8.66 5.52
C GLY A 176 23.44 -7.95 6.68
N ASN A 177 23.63 -6.64 6.67
CA ASN A 177 24.42 -5.93 7.67
C ASN A 177 23.83 -4.60 8.17
N ASP A 178 22.96 -3.94 7.41
CA ASP A 178 22.32 -2.70 7.85
C ASP A 178 21.02 -3.03 8.57
N THR A 179 21.02 -2.82 9.88
CA THR A 179 19.91 -3.22 10.74
C THR A 179 19.17 -2.03 11.33
N THR A 180 17.84 -2.16 11.36
CA THR A 180 16.93 -1.26 12.10
C THR A 180 16.09 -2.10 13.04
N ILE A 181 16.07 -1.73 14.30
CA ILE A 181 15.25 -2.39 15.34
C ILE A 181 14.02 -1.53 15.54
N VAL A 182 12.85 -2.16 15.49
CA VAL A 182 11.54 -1.52 15.68
C VAL A 182 10.83 -2.13 16.87
N HIS A 183 10.36 -1.31 17.78
CA HIS A 183 9.53 -1.70 18.92
C HIS A 183 8.16 -1.08 18.81
N PHE A 184 7.12 -1.85 19.13
CA PHE A 184 5.74 -1.41 19.10
C PHE A 184 5.22 -1.14 20.51
N VAL A 185 4.60 0.04 20.70
CA VAL A 185 3.85 0.35 21.90
C VAL A 185 2.38 0.12 21.60
N LEU A 186 1.69 -0.57 22.50
CA LEU A 186 0.30 -0.95 22.32
C LEU A 186 -0.59 -0.32 23.39
N ASP A 187 -1.86 -0.07 23.03
CA ASP A 187 -2.89 0.28 24.00
C ASP A 187 -3.41 -0.98 24.75
N GLU A 188 -4.34 -0.75 25.68
CA GLU A 188 -4.98 -1.82 26.47
C GLU A 188 -5.73 -2.85 25.58
N LYS A 189 -6.24 -2.40 24.42
CA LYS A 189 -6.94 -3.25 23.45
C LYS A 189 -5.98 -4.07 22.58
N GLY A 190 -4.68 -3.76 22.61
CA GLY A 190 -3.64 -4.42 21.81
C GLY A 190 -3.39 -3.78 20.44
N ASN A 191 -3.88 -2.57 20.22
CA ASN A 191 -3.55 -1.82 19.00
C ASN A 191 -2.18 -1.19 19.11
N VAL A 192 -1.43 -1.17 18.04
CA VAL A 192 -0.16 -0.43 17.95
C VAL A 192 -0.47 1.07 17.93
N THR A 193 -0.05 1.79 18.97
CA THR A 193 -0.24 3.25 19.08
C THR A 193 1.01 4.02 18.72
N GLU A 194 2.18 3.39 18.84
CA GLU A 194 3.46 4.02 18.51
C GLU A 194 4.44 2.98 17.97
N GLU A 195 5.21 3.38 16.98
CA GLU A 195 6.34 2.66 16.42
C GLU A 195 7.61 3.43 16.71
N ARG A 196 8.55 2.79 17.41
CA ARG A 196 9.86 3.33 17.79
C ARG A 196 10.94 2.57 17.07
N ALA A 197 11.60 3.21 16.13
CA ALA A 197 12.69 2.60 15.39
C ALA A 197 14.06 3.17 15.83
N SER A 198 15.08 2.32 15.74
CA SER A 198 16.47 2.74 15.93
C SER A 198 17.39 2.07 14.91
N ARG A 199 18.35 2.83 14.38
CA ARG A 199 19.33 2.35 13.41
C ARG A 199 20.73 2.78 13.87
N LEU A 200 21.68 1.85 13.88
CA LEU A 200 23.04 2.10 14.36
C LEU A 200 23.09 2.74 15.76
N GLY A 201 22.14 2.40 16.63
CA GLY A 201 22.03 2.96 17.98
C GLY A 201 21.39 4.34 18.07
N ALA A 202 21.09 4.98 16.95
CA ALA A 202 20.38 6.28 16.91
C ALA A 202 18.87 6.06 16.78
N ALA A 203 18.07 6.76 17.60
CA ALA A 203 16.62 6.73 17.49
C ALA A 203 16.15 7.48 16.22
N LEU A 204 15.21 6.88 15.49
CA LEU A 204 14.51 7.50 14.38
C LEU A 204 13.25 8.21 14.89
N PRO A 205 12.69 9.17 14.13
CA PRO A 205 11.43 9.80 14.49
C PRO A 205 10.31 8.77 14.64
N PRO A 206 9.57 8.78 15.75
CA PRO A 206 8.50 7.82 15.97
C PRO A 206 7.31 8.07 15.06
N ILE A 207 6.56 6.99 14.78
CA ILE A 207 5.29 7.02 14.07
C ILE A 207 4.17 6.72 15.07
N TYR A 208 3.06 7.44 14.98
CA TYR A 208 1.91 7.29 15.85
C TYR A 208 0.69 6.86 15.06
N TYR A 209 -0.13 6.02 15.70
CA TYR A 209 -1.34 5.42 15.12
C TYR A 209 -2.53 5.72 16.00
N TYR A 210 -3.62 6.17 15.41
CA TYR A 210 -4.86 6.47 16.10
C TYR A 210 -5.99 5.58 15.59
N TYR A 211 -6.95 5.33 16.46
CA TYR A 211 -8.05 4.43 16.19
C TYR A 211 -9.38 5.06 16.60
N ASP A 212 -10.46 4.72 15.92
CA ASP A 212 -11.81 5.12 16.30
C ASP A 212 -12.39 4.24 17.43
N ALA A 213 -13.61 4.56 17.84
CA ALA A 213 -14.32 3.81 18.88
C ALA A 213 -14.58 2.34 18.49
N SER A 214 -14.65 2.05 17.20
CA SER A 214 -14.78 0.70 16.62
C SER A 214 -13.45 -0.03 16.42
N ASN A 215 -12.35 0.54 16.94
CA ASN A 215 -11.02 -0.04 16.88
C ASN A 215 -10.44 -0.14 15.45
N ARG A 216 -10.82 0.79 14.57
CA ARG A 216 -10.30 0.89 13.19
C ARG A 216 -9.25 1.98 13.12
N LEU A 217 -8.16 1.72 12.40
CA LEU A 217 -7.04 2.66 12.22
C LEU A 217 -7.52 3.90 11.45
N THR A 218 -7.48 5.09 12.07
CA THR A 218 -7.92 6.34 11.45
C THR A 218 -6.78 7.22 10.98
N ASP A 219 -5.67 7.28 11.75
CA ASP A 219 -4.59 8.19 11.42
C ASP A 219 -3.23 7.51 11.60
N ILE A 220 -2.33 7.78 10.67
CA ILE A 220 -0.91 7.51 10.77
C ILE A 220 -0.22 8.85 10.68
N VAL A 221 0.51 9.22 11.74
CA VAL A 221 1.16 10.54 11.82
C VAL A 221 2.61 10.42 12.25
N ARG A 222 3.43 11.40 11.84
CA ARG A 222 4.83 11.54 12.27
C ARG A 222 5.11 12.95 12.76
N TYR A 223 6.09 13.10 13.64
CA TYR A 223 6.58 14.40 14.05
C TYR A 223 7.39 15.04 12.92
N ASN A 224 7.00 16.24 12.53
CA ASN A 224 7.74 17.04 11.57
C ASN A 224 8.56 18.12 12.33
N ALA A 225 9.88 17.95 12.36
CA ALA A 225 10.78 18.85 13.09
C ALA A 225 10.76 20.29 12.56
N ARG A 226 10.54 20.48 11.25
CA ARG A 226 10.46 21.82 10.64
C ARG A 226 9.17 22.53 11.01
N ALA A 227 8.06 21.83 11.04
CA ALA A 227 6.76 22.38 11.43
C ALA A 227 6.52 22.34 12.94
N GLN A 228 7.40 21.69 13.73
CA GLN A 228 7.30 21.46 15.17
C GLN A 228 5.95 20.90 15.63
N ARG A 229 5.37 20.00 14.82
CA ARG A 229 4.07 19.37 15.10
C ARG A 229 3.95 18.01 14.42
N LEU A 230 2.97 17.23 14.87
CA LEU A 230 2.57 16.01 14.19
C LEU A 230 1.88 16.36 12.87
N LEU A 231 2.28 15.67 11.80
CA LEU A 231 1.68 15.77 10.47
C LEU A 231 1.22 14.39 10.01
N PRO A 232 0.08 14.29 9.31
CA PRO A 232 -0.41 13.03 8.82
C PRO A 232 0.50 12.47 7.71
N ILE A 233 0.67 11.16 7.72
CA ILE A 233 1.11 10.33 6.60
C ILE A 233 -0.13 9.87 5.84
N SER A 234 -1.13 9.37 6.60
CA SER A 234 -2.41 8.95 6.06
C SER A 234 -3.53 9.20 7.06
N ILE A 235 -4.74 9.50 6.56
CA ILE A 235 -5.96 9.60 7.36
C ILE A 235 -7.02 8.76 6.65
N PHE A 236 -7.76 7.92 7.40
CA PHE A 236 -8.80 7.03 6.89
C PHE A 236 -10.15 7.38 7.50
N GLU A 237 -11.19 7.41 6.69
CA GLU A 237 -12.58 7.51 7.13
C GLU A 237 -13.31 6.22 6.73
N TYR A 238 -14.29 5.80 7.53
CA TYR A 238 -15.00 4.55 7.32
C TYR A 238 -16.49 4.79 7.12
N GLY A 239 -17.08 4.02 6.21
CA GLY A 239 -18.52 3.95 6.04
C GLY A 239 -19.22 3.17 7.17
N GLU A 240 -20.56 3.18 7.15
CA GLU A 240 -21.39 2.41 8.08
C GLU A 240 -21.16 0.90 7.96
N ASP A 241 -20.80 0.43 6.77
CA ASP A 241 -20.43 -0.95 6.48
C ASP A 241 -19.05 -1.37 7.00
N GLY A 242 -18.32 -0.44 7.63
CA GLY A 242 -16.99 -0.65 8.20
C GLY A 242 -15.84 -0.64 7.19
N LYS A 243 -16.11 -0.42 5.89
CA LYS A 243 -15.07 -0.27 4.88
C LYS A 243 -14.51 1.15 4.86
N VAL A 244 -13.28 1.29 4.38
CA VAL A 244 -12.67 2.61 4.17
C VAL A 244 -13.46 3.34 3.08
N SER A 245 -14.12 4.43 3.44
CA SER A 245 -14.88 5.28 2.51
C SER A 245 -14.04 6.40 1.91
N SER A 246 -13.02 6.85 2.65
CA SER A 246 -12.04 7.80 2.12
C SER A 246 -10.66 7.61 2.74
N ALA A 247 -9.62 8.02 2.01
CA ALA A 247 -8.25 8.10 2.51
C ALA A 247 -7.60 9.41 2.05
N LEU A 248 -6.95 10.11 2.98
CA LEU A 248 -6.03 11.19 2.67
C LEU A 248 -4.63 10.62 2.74
N ILE A 249 -3.84 10.82 1.68
CA ILE A 249 -2.46 10.32 1.56
C ILE A 249 -1.55 11.51 1.32
N VAL A 250 -0.49 11.61 2.12
CA VAL A 250 0.51 12.67 2.03
C VAL A 250 1.81 12.04 1.50
N PRO A 251 2.25 12.38 0.28
CA PRO A 251 3.53 11.92 -0.25
C PRO A 251 4.71 12.39 0.63
N GLU A 252 5.78 11.62 0.68
CA GLU A 252 6.96 11.92 1.50
C GLU A 252 7.67 13.21 1.10
N GLU A 253 7.64 13.58 -0.17
CA GLU A 253 8.33 14.73 -0.76
C GLU A 253 7.79 16.10 -0.31
N GLY A 254 6.73 16.14 0.45
CA GLY A 254 6.26 17.39 1.09
C GLY A 254 4.75 17.52 1.23
N ASN A 255 4.33 18.15 2.31
CA ASN A 255 2.94 18.41 2.68
C ASN A 255 2.16 19.32 1.70
N SER A 256 2.77 19.71 0.58
CA SER A 256 2.13 20.59 -0.40
C SER A 256 1.20 19.87 -1.36
N PHE A 257 1.27 18.55 -1.44
CA PHE A 257 0.60 17.74 -2.47
C PHE A 257 -0.11 16.53 -1.90
N TYR A 258 -0.93 16.69 -0.85
CA TYR A 258 -1.75 15.57 -0.42
C TYR A 258 -2.87 15.28 -1.43
N GLN A 259 -3.32 14.03 -1.44
CA GLN A 259 -4.45 13.57 -2.21
C GLN A 259 -5.51 13.01 -1.29
N LYS A 260 -6.77 13.30 -1.62
CA LYS A 260 -7.91 12.67 -0.96
C LYS A 260 -8.61 11.75 -1.93
N TRP A 261 -8.72 10.50 -1.53
CA TRP A 261 -9.38 9.43 -2.25
C TRP A 261 -10.71 9.12 -1.61
N TYR A 262 -11.73 8.89 -2.43
CA TYR A 262 -13.04 8.41 -2.01
C TYR A 262 -13.33 7.10 -2.71
N TYR A 263 -13.85 6.12 -1.98
CA TYR A 263 -14.08 4.77 -2.43
C TYR A 263 -15.56 4.45 -2.41
N VAL A 264 -16.07 3.87 -3.50
CA VAL A 264 -17.45 3.43 -3.65
C VAL A 264 -17.46 1.92 -3.82
N TYR A 265 -18.33 1.26 -3.09
CA TYR A 265 -18.50 -0.19 -3.10
C TYR A 265 -19.92 -0.55 -3.55
N ASP A 266 -20.08 -1.72 -4.17
CA ASP A 266 -21.38 -2.30 -4.46
C ASP A 266 -21.96 -3.05 -3.23
N ASP A 267 -23.13 -3.62 -3.40
CA ASP A 267 -23.83 -4.42 -2.38
C ASP A 267 -23.11 -5.72 -2.02
N LYS A 268 -22.23 -6.22 -2.88
CA LYS A 268 -21.33 -7.35 -2.64
C LYS A 268 -20.06 -6.96 -1.88
N GLY A 269 -19.85 -5.67 -1.67
CA GLY A 269 -18.67 -5.12 -1.03
C GLY A 269 -17.43 -5.07 -1.93
N LEU A 270 -17.60 -5.20 -3.23
CA LEU A 270 -16.56 -4.98 -4.22
C LEU A 270 -16.44 -3.49 -4.53
N LYS A 271 -15.23 -3.01 -4.68
CA LYS A 271 -14.95 -1.60 -5.01
C LYS A 271 -15.33 -1.36 -6.47
N ILE A 272 -16.24 -0.42 -6.72
CA ILE A 272 -16.70 -0.10 -8.08
C ILE A 272 -16.13 1.21 -8.61
N LYS A 273 -15.74 2.13 -7.73
CA LYS A 273 -15.19 3.41 -8.16
C LYS A 273 -14.30 4.05 -7.11
N ASP A 274 -13.22 4.68 -7.56
CA ASP A 274 -12.35 5.54 -6.75
C ASP A 274 -12.31 6.93 -7.38
N PHE A 275 -12.39 7.98 -6.55
CA PHE A 275 -12.21 9.36 -6.96
C PHE A 275 -10.97 9.92 -6.29
N CYS A 276 -10.09 10.58 -7.05
CA CYS A 276 -8.89 11.24 -6.53
C CYS A 276 -9.03 12.75 -6.64
N TYR A 277 -8.85 13.46 -5.53
CA TYR A 277 -8.88 14.92 -5.46
C TYR A 277 -7.53 15.45 -4.96
N ASN A 278 -7.14 16.62 -5.48
CA ASN A 278 -6.00 17.36 -4.94
C ASN A 278 -6.40 18.16 -3.68
N LYS A 279 -5.45 18.91 -3.11
CA LYS A 279 -5.67 19.75 -1.93
C LYS A 279 -6.64 20.91 -2.18
N GLU A 280 -6.79 21.36 -3.41
CA GLU A 280 -7.72 22.41 -3.85
C GLU A 280 -9.14 21.86 -4.05
N LYS A 281 -9.36 20.55 -3.79
CA LYS A 281 -10.61 19.82 -4.02
C LYS A 281 -10.98 19.72 -5.50
N GLU A 282 -10.03 19.81 -6.39
CA GLU A 282 -10.24 19.57 -7.81
C GLU A 282 -10.11 18.06 -8.08
N LEU A 283 -11.04 17.51 -8.87
CA LEU A 283 -10.98 16.10 -9.28
C LEU A 283 -9.80 15.90 -10.22
N LEU A 284 -8.85 15.08 -9.80
CA LEU A 284 -7.70 14.70 -10.61
C LEU A 284 -8.04 13.56 -11.58
N GLY A 285 -8.83 12.60 -11.12
CA GLY A 285 -9.25 11.47 -11.93
C GLY A 285 -10.14 10.50 -11.16
N THR A 286 -10.62 9.51 -11.90
CA THR A 286 -11.50 8.45 -11.41
C THR A 286 -11.00 7.11 -11.92
N ILE A 287 -11.10 6.07 -11.10
CA ILE A 287 -10.91 4.67 -11.51
C ILE A 287 -12.24 3.97 -11.36
N GLU A 288 -12.70 3.30 -12.41
CA GLU A 288 -13.88 2.46 -12.40
C GLU A 288 -13.45 1.00 -12.52
N TYR A 289 -14.12 0.11 -11.78
CA TYR A 289 -13.83 -1.30 -11.70
C TYR A 289 -14.95 -2.10 -12.35
N GLN A 290 -14.63 -2.90 -13.35
CA GLN A 290 -15.57 -3.79 -14.03
C GLN A 290 -15.18 -5.23 -13.73
N TYR A 291 -16.10 -5.97 -13.14
CA TYR A 291 -15.87 -7.35 -12.73
C TYR A 291 -16.47 -8.33 -13.71
N SER A 292 -15.74 -9.40 -14.00
CA SER A 292 -16.28 -10.63 -14.60
C SER A 292 -16.26 -11.75 -13.58
N TYR A 293 -17.22 -12.65 -13.66
CA TYR A 293 -17.45 -13.71 -12.69
C TYR A 293 -17.34 -15.08 -13.35
N LYS A 294 -17.05 -16.12 -12.54
CA LYS A 294 -17.03 -17.51 -12.99
C LYS A 294 -18.45 -18.04 -13.20
#